data_c9ce08ba99acf872cd637d2315056f52
#
_entry.id   c9ce08ba99acf872cd637d2315056f52
#
_cell.length_a   1.000
_cell.length_b   1.000
_cell.length_c   1.000
_cell.angle_alpha   90.00
_cell.angle_beta   90.00
_cell.angle_gamma   90.00
#
_symmetry.space_group_name_H-M   'P 1'
#
loop_
_entity.id
_entity.type
_entity.pdbx_description
1 polymer ?
#
loop_
_entity_poly.entity_id
_entity_poly.type
_entity_poly.pdbx_seq_one_letter_code
_entity_poly.pdbx_strand_id
1 'polypeptide(L)'
;RKVDYRDLEAVDPEYYNSIQWMLNNDITDVLDLTFAVEEDVFGETRIIELKPGGSSIPVTESNKHEYVRLVTEQSLTNSIRSQIDAFLAGFHEIIPPSLIKLFSERELELLISGLPDIDVDEWKNNTDLRGYKSSDPMIQWWWRAVRSFDQTEKAKLLQFITGTSKVPLEGFAHLQGVNGTQRFNIHRAYGEDRLPAAHTCFNQLDLPAYESYEKLRSQLLLAMKEGAEGFGLA
;
A
#
# COMPACT_ATOMS: atom_id res chain seq x y z
N ARG A 1 17.71 -8.02 -1.88
CA ARG A 1 18.39 -6.71 -2.04
C ARG A 1 18.87 -6.26 -0.67
N LYS A 2 20.09 -5.69 -0.56
CA LYS A 2 20.50 -5.01 0.67
C LYS A 2 19.76 -3.68 0.78
N VAL A 3 19.32 -3.33 1.99
CA VAL A 3 18.71 -2.03 2.28
C VAL A 3 19.72 -0.90 2.06
N ASP A 4 19.23 0.22 1.57
CA ASP A 4 19.98 1.44 1.29
C ASP A 4 19.30 2.61 1.99
N TYR A 5 20.03 3.68 2.34
CA TYR A 5 19.45 4.83 3.05
C TYR A 5 18.29 5.50 2.29
N ARG A 6 18.22 5.33 0.97
CA ARG A 6 17.08 5.80 0.14
C ARG A 6 15.77 5.07 0.44
N ASP A 7 15.86 3.87 0.99
CA ASP A 7 14.67 3.12 1.41
C ASP A 7 14.01 3.75 2.65
N LEU A 8 14.73 4.62 3.40
CA LEU A 8 14.18 5.40 4.50
C LEU A 8 13.13 6.42 4.04
N GLU A 9 13.22 6.94 2.81
CA GLU A 9 12.28 7.96 2.30
C GLU A 9 10.81 7.52 2.39
N ALA A 10 10.55 6.24 2.17
CA ALA A 10 9.20 5.68 2.24
C ALA A 10 8.70 5.42 3.67
N VAL A 11 9.60 5.32 4.65
CA VAL A 11 9.29 4.93 6.04
C VAL A 11 9.34 6.14 6.97
N ASP A 12 10.41 6.94 6.85
CA ASP A 12 10.67 8.14 7.65
C ASP A 12 11.35 9.21 6.77
N PRO A 13 10.55 10.06 6.08
CA PRO A 13 11.07 11.10 5.21
C PRO A 13 11.93 12.15 5.93
N GLU A 14 11.66 12.43 7.22
CA GLU A 14 12.44 13.42 8.00
C GLU A 14 13.82 12.86 8.31
N TYR A 15 13.87 11.60 8.70
CA TYR A 15 15.14 10.93 8.94
C TYR A 15 15.96 10.76 7.66
N TYR A 16 15.31 10.40 6.54
CA TYR A 16 15.93 10.35 5.23
C TYR A 16 16.59 11.69 4.85
N ASN A 17 15.89 12.81 5.03
CA ASN A 17 16.43 14.14 4.76
C ASN A 17 17.65 14.46 5.62
N SER A 18 17.63 14.07 6.88
CA SER A 18 18.75 14.24 7.82
C SER A 18 19.98 13.45 7.38
N ILE A 19 19.79 12.20 6.98
CA ILE A 19 20.87 11.34 6.44
C ILE A 19 21.41 11.89 5.12
N GLN A 20 20.53 12.35 4.23
CA GLN A 20 20.92 12.94 2.96
C GLN A 20 21.72 14.23 3.16
N TRP A 21 21.30 15.07 4.12
CA TRP A 21 22.04 16.27 4.49
C TRP A 21 23.46 15.93 5.01
N MET A 22 23.57 14.93 5.93
CA MET A 22 24.85 14.46 6.46
C MET A 22 25.80 13.99 5.36
N LEU A 23 25.31 13.27 4.37
CA LEU A 23 26.11 12.77 3.25
C LEU A 23 26.61 13.89 2.33
N ASN A 24 25.84 14.96 2.16
CA ASN A 24 26.09 16.04 1.21
C ASN A 24 26.87 17.22 1.82
N ASN A 25 27.05 17.26 3.15
CA ASN A 25 27.69 18.36 3.84
C ASN A 25 28.88 17.88 4.69
N ASP A 26 29.78 18.79 5.00
CA ASP A 26 30.82 18.54 6.01
C ASP A 26 30.19 18.58 7.40
N ILE A 27 30.40 17.53 8.17
CA ILE A 27 29.82 17.37 9.50
C ILE A 27 30.80 17.72 10.64
N THR A 28 32.01 18.16 10.31
CA THR A 28 33.03 18.49 11.28
C THR A 28 32.54 19.63 12.19
N ASP A 29 32.59 19.42 13.49
CA ASP A 29 32.11 20.36 14.53
C ASP A 29 30.64 20.82 14.41
N VAL A 30 29.86 20.14 13.57
CA VAL A 30 28.43 20.43 13.36
C VAL A 30 27.56 19.40 14.07
N LEU A 31 27.93 18.13 14.00
CA LEU A 31 27.18 17.02 14.60
C LEU A 31 28.00 16.33 15.68
N ASP A 32 27.39 16.14 16.86
CA ASP A 32 27.94 15.35 17.95
C ASP A 32 27.22 14.01 18.03
N LEU A 33 27.63 13.06 17.19
CA LEU A 33 27.03 11.73 17.08
C LEU A 33 28.08 10.67 17.38
N THR A 34 27.60 9.54 17.92
CA THR A 34 28.39 8.32 18.10
C THR A 34 27.78 7.16 17.30
N PHE A 35 28.50 6.03 17.19
CA PHE A 35 27.95 4.81 16.58
C PHE A 35 26.98 4.08 17.50
N ALA A 36 26.06 4.86 18.09
CA ALA A 36 24.94 4.38 18.89
C ALA A 36 23.69 5.19 18.55
N VAL A 37 22.53 4.57 18.70
CA VAL A 37 21.21 5.21 18.52
C VAL A 37 20.33 4.93 19.72
N GLU A 38 19.41 5.84 20.00
CA GLU A 38 18.37 5.63 21.00
C GLU A 38 17.13 5.06 20.33
N GLU A 39 16.60 3.98 20.85
CA GLU A 39 15.33 3.38 20.45
C GLU A 39 14.34 3.42 21.62
N ASP A 40 13.11 3.86 21.34
CA ASP A 40 12.00 3.70 22.28
C ASP A 40 11.40 2.31 22.11
N VAL A 41 11.48 1.52 23.17
CA VAL A 41 10.89 0.18 23.23
C VAL A 41 9.81 0.18 24.30
N PHE A 42 8.57 0.39 23.93
CA PHE A 42 7.40 0.46 24.83
C PHE A 42 7.55 1.48 25.97
N GLY A 43 8.11 2.66 25.68
CA GLY A 43 8.31 3.74 26.64
C GLY A 43 9.62 3.63 27.45
N GLU A 44 10.46 2.65 27.15
CA GLU A 44 11.83 2.55 27.67
C GLU A 44 12.82 2.95 26.58
N THR A 45 13.59 4.00 26.82
CA THR A 45 14.68 4.38 25.91
C THR A 45 15.86 3.43 26.10
N ARG A 46 16.27 2.77 25.02
CA ARG A 46 17.43 1.89 24.99
C ARG A 46 18.50 2.42 24.07
N ILE A 47 19.75 2.35 24.47
CA ILE A 47 20.91 2.68 23.64
C ILE A 47 21.33 1.41 22.90
N ILE A 48 21.30 1.47 21.58
CA ILE A 48 21.72 0.39 20.68
C ILE A 48 23.03 0.75 20.03
N GLU A 49 24.10 0.00 20.30
CA GLU A 49 25.38 0.17 19.63
C GLU A 49 25.33 -0.40 18.21
N LEU A 50 25.64 0.43 17.21
CA LEU A 50 25.67 0.03 15.81
C LEU A 50 26.88 -0.86 15.46
N LYS A 51 27.91 -0.80 16.29
CA LYS A 51 29.08 -1.67 16.29
C LYS A 51 29.68 -1.76 17.70
N PRO A 52 30.48 -2.80 18.00
CA PRO A 52 31.06 -2.96 19.33
C PRO A 52 31.80 -1.72 19.82
N GLY A 53 31.43 -1.22 21.01
CA GLY A 53 31.97 0.01 21.59
C GLY A 53 31.50 1.29 20.91
N GLY A 54 30.45 1.22 20.11
CA GLY A 54 29.94 2.31 19.28
C GLY A 54 29.57 3.57 20.06
N SER A 55 29.07 3.43 21.29
CA SER A 55 28.75 4.57 22.17
C SER A 55 29.95 5.50 22.45
N SER A 56 31.17 4.98 22.34
CA SER A 56 32.40 5.74 22.56
C SER A 56 33.13 6.15 21.27
N ILE A 57 32.58 5.80 20.12
CA ILE A 57 33.20 6.08 18.81
C ILE A 57 32.47 7.25 18.15
N PRO A 58 33.11 8.42 18.01
CA PRO A 58 32.46 9.56 17.36
C PRO A 58 32.31 9.35 15.85
N VAL A 59 31.20 9.86 15.33
CA VAL A 59 30.98 9.96 13.88
C VAL A 59 31.75 11.18 13.37
N THR A 60 32.56 10.96 12.35
CA THR A 60 33.44 11.98 11.73
C THR A 60 33.21 12.00 10.23
N GLU A 61 33.76 13.02 9.56
CA GLU A 61 33.71 13.10 8.09
C GLU A 61 34.30 11.85 7.41
N SER A 62 35.31 11.24 8.01
CA SER A 62 35.99 10.05 7.45
C SER A 62 35.17 8.75 7.60
N ASN A 63 34.27 8.66 8.58
CA ASN A 63 33.50 7.43 8.86
C ASN A 63 31.99 7.58 8.71
N LYS A 64 31.47 8.75 8.31
CA LYS A 64 30.02 9.00 8.18
C LYS A 64 29.30 8.03 7.24
N HIS A 65 29.95 7.58 6.17
CA HIS A 65 29.37 6.59 5.27
C HIS A 65 29.16 5.22 5.93
N GLU A 66 30.08 4.81 6.82
CA GLU A 66 29.91 3.61 7.62
C GLU A 66 28.75 3.77 8.60
N TYR A 67 28.67 4.92 9.27
CA TYR A 67 27.58 5.25 10.18
C TYR A 67 26.24 5.18 9.47
N VAL A 68 26.08 5.86 8.34
CA VAL A 68 24.85 5.86 7.54
C VAL A 68 24.42 4.44 7.15
N ARG A 69 25.36 3.61 6.71
CA ARG A 69 25.05 2.21 6.39
C ARG A 69 24.54 1.44 7.60
N LEU A 70 25.21 1.55 8.75
CA LEU A 70 24.87 0.80 9.95
C LEU A 70 23.54 1.29 10.58
N VAL A 71 23.32 2.60 10.62
CA VAL A 71 22.07 3.14 11.17
C VAL A 71 20.87 2.83 10.27
N THR A 72 21.06 2.81 8.96
CA THR A 72 20.03 2.37 8.01
C THR A 72 19.70 0.89 8.21
N GLU A 73 20.71 0.03 8.35
CA GLU A 73 20.52 -1.40 8.62
C GLU A 73 19.82 -1.64 9.96
N GLN A 74 20.17 -0.86 11.00
CA GLN A 74 19.48 -0.91 12.30
C GLN A 74 18.01 -0.50 12.14
N SER A 75 17.73 0.64 11.54
CA SER A 75 16.38 1.19 11.42
C SER A 75 15.46 0.31 10.57
N LEU A 76 15.92 -0.18 9.42
CA LEU A 76 15.08 -0.87 8.44
C LEU A 76 15.08 -2.41 8.58
N THR A 77 16.03 -2.97 9.33
CA THR A 77 16.17 -4.44 9.39
C THR A 77 16.28 -4.96 10.81
N ASN A 78 17.26 -4.47 11.60
CA ASN A 78 17.57 -5.09 12.89
C ASN A 78 16.49 -4.81 13.94
N SER A 79 15.93 -3.59 13.96
CA SER A 79 14.87 -3.19 14.92
C SER A 79 13.60 -4.05 14.80
N ILE A 80 13.31 -4.56 13.60
CA ILE A 80 12.12 -5.39 13.31
C ILE A 80 12.47 -6.86 13.02
N ARG A 81 13.71 -7.27 13.30
CA ARG A 81 14.20 -8.62 12.94
C ARG A 81 13.37 -9.73 13.55
N SER A 82 13.05 -9.62 14.85
CA SER A 82 12.25 -10.61 15.55
C SER A 82 10.84 -10.76 14.97
N GLN A 83 10.22 -9.65 14.54
CA GLN A 83 8.91 -9.64 13.91
C GLN A 83 8.98 -10.29 12.51
N ILE A 84 10.01 -9.97 11.73
CA ILE A 84 10.24 -10.61 10.42
C ILE A 84 10.45 -12.11 10.59
N ASP A 85 11.28 -12.53 11.54
CA ASP A 85 11.56 -13.94 11.76
C ASP A 85 10.30 -14.70 12.20
N ALA A 86 9.47 -14.12 13.08
CA ALA A 86 8.19 -14.70 13.48
C ALA A 86 7.20 -14.79 12.32
N PHE A 87 7.11 -13.73 11.49
CA PHE A 87 6.28 -13.73 10.28
C PHE A 87 6.72 -14.83 9.30
N LEU A 88 8.02 -14.91 9.02
CA LEU A 88 8.57 -15.92 8.11
C LEU A 88 8.37 -17.34 8.65
N ALA A 89 8.46 -17.55 9.96
CA ALA A 89 8.19 -18.84 10.56
C ALA A 89 6.76 -19.31 10.25
N GLY A 90 5.75 -18.46 10.52
CA GLY A 90 4.35 -18.78 10.20
C GLY A 90 4.09 -18.92 8.70
N PHE A 91 4.68 -18.05 7.88
CA PHE A 91 4.54 -18.11 6.43
C PHE A 91 5.09 -19.45 5.86
N HIS A 92 6.21 -19.90 6.39
CA HIS A 92 6.86 -21.12 5.94
C HIS A 92 6.20 -22.42 6.46
N GLU A 93 5.30 -22.34 7.43
CA GLU A 93 4.44 -23.49 7.79
C GLU A 93 3.49 -23.87 6.64
N ILE A 94 3.08 -22.89 5.83
CA ILE A 94 2.15 -23.08 4.70
C ILE A 94 2.90 -23.16 3.37
N ILE A 95 3.88 -22.25 3.16
CA ILE A 95 4.62 -22.12 1.89
C ILE A 95 6.09 -22.45 2.13
N PRO A 96 6.56 -23.64 1.67
CA PRO A 96 7.96 -24.02 1.85
C PRO A 96 8.95 -23.04 1.20
N PRO A 97 10.10 -22.75 1.85
CA PRO A 97 11.12 -21.84 1.30
C PRO A 97 11.62 -22.25 -0.10
N SER A 98 11.58 -23.54 -0.44
CA SER A 98 11.98 -24.03 -1.76
C SER A 98 11.11 -23.51 -2.90
N LEU A 99 9.83 -23.26 -2.65
CA LEU A 99 8.91 -22.73 -3.64
C LEU A 99 9.14 -21.23 -3.88
N ILE A 100 9.45 -20.49 -2.81
CA ILE A 100 9.68 -19.03 -2.90
C ILE A 100 10.98 -18.72 -3.66
N LYS A 101 12.01 -19.55 -3.49
CA LYS A 101 13.31 -19.38 -4.15
C LYS A 101 13.24 -19.44 -5.68
N LEU A 102 12.12 -19.88 -6.25
CA LEU A 102 11.89 -19.90 -7.70
C LEU A 102 11.60 -18.52 -8.26
N PHE A 103 11.24 -17.55 -7.41
CA PHE A 103 10.86 -16.21 -7.78
C PHE A 103 11.88 -15.18 -7.30
N SER A 104 12.09 -14.15 -8.09
CA SER A 104 12.71 -12.91 -7.62
C SER A 104 11.80 -12.20 -6.64
N GLU A 105 12.32 -11.24 -5.86
CA GLU A 105 11.53 -10.45 -4.90
C GLU A 105 10.35 -9.75 -5.60
N ARG A 106 10.58 -9.21 -6.80
CA ARG A 106 9.55 -8.51 -7.57
C ARG A 106 8.46 -9.44 -8.11
N GLU A 107 8.82 -10.63 -8.56
CA GLU A 107 7.84 -11.64 -9.00
C GLU A 107 7.01 -12.13 -7.83
N LEU A 108 7.64 -12.34 -6.66
CA LEU A 108 6.93 -12.73 -5.45
C LEU A 108 5.99 -11.62 -4.96
N GLU A 109 6.42 -10.36 -5.03
CA GLU A 109 5.57 -9.20 -4.72
C GLU A 109 4.32 -9.18 -5.62
N LEU A 110 4.49 -9.37 -6.93
CA LEU A 110 3.37 -9.42 -7.86
C LEU A 110 2.41 -10.59 -7.58
N LEU A 111 2.96 -11.77 -7.24
CA LEU A 111 2.14 -12.94 -6.89
C LEU A 111 1.31 -12.71 -5.62
N ILE A 112 1.89 -12.07 -4.60
CA ILE A 112 1.22 -11.84 -3.32
C ILE A 112 0.26 -10.65 -3.41
N SER A 113 0.69 -9.57 -4.06
CA SER A 113 0.00 -8.28 -4.05
C SER A 113 -0.85 -8.02 -5.29
N GLY A 114 -0.67 -8.78 -6.39
CA GLY A 114 -1.31 -8.51 -7.67
C GLY A 114 -0.69 -7.32 -8.42
N LEU A 115 -1.37 -6.89 -9.48
CA LEU A 115 -0.90 -5.80 -10.34
C LEU A 115 -1.01 -4.44 -9.62
N PRO A 116 0.02 -3.58 -9.69
CA PRO A 116 0.00 -2.27 -9.04
C PRO A 116 -0.89 -1.25 -9.77
N ASP A 117 -0.99 -1.38 -11.08
CA ASP A 117 -1.73 -0.44 -11.92
C ASP A 117 -3.11 -0.97 -12.28
N ILE A 118 -4.11 -0.08 -12.20
CA ILE A 118 -5.49 -0.39 -12.55
C ILE A 118 -5.78 0.14 -13.94
N ASP A 119 -5.91 -0.79 -14.90
CA ASP A 119 -6.35 -0.48 -16.28
C ASP A 119 -7.89 -0.36 -16.31
N VAL A 120 -8.37 0.85 -16.59
CA VAL A 120 -9.81 1.15 -16.61
C VAL A 120 -10.52 0.51 -17.81
N ASP A 121 -9.85 0.30 -18.91
CA ASP A 121 -10.45 -0.34 -20.08
C ASP A 121 -10.58 -1.84 -19.87
N GLU A 122 -9.59 -2.48 -19.26
CA GLU A 122 -9.70 -3.87 -18.81
C GLU A 122 -10.81 -4.03 -17.76
N TRP A 123 -10.88 -3.14 -16.76
CA TRP A 123 -11.95 -3.13 -15.75
C TRP A 123 -13.32 -3.07 -16.42
N LYS A 124 -13.51 -2.11 -17.34
CA LYS A 124 -14.75 -1.93 -18.09
C LYS A 124 -15.16 -3.16 -18.90
N ASN A 125 -14.20 -3.80 -19.57
CA ASN A 125 -14.44 -4.98 -20.40
C ASN A 125 -14.82 -6.21 -19.56
N ASN A 126 -14.46 -6.23 -18.27
CA ASN A 126 -14.76 -7.29 -17.33
C ASN A 126 -15.85 -6.91 -16.30
N THR A 127 -16.69 -5.92 -16.64
CA THR A 127 -17.80 -5.45 -15.80
C THR A 127 -19.13 -5.92 -16.36
N ASP A 128 -19.93 -6.58 -15.54
CA ASP A 128 -21.31 -6.95 -15.85
C ASP A 128 -22.27 -5.86 -15.35
N LEU A 129 -23.32 -5.57 -16.12
CA LEU A 129 -24.31 -4.55 -15.78
C LEU A 129 -25.68 -5.19 -15.54
N ARG A 130 -26.35 -4.80 -14.46
CA ARG A 130 -27.72 -5.21 -14.15
C ARG A 130 -28.61 -4.00 -13.90
N GLY A 131 -29.69 -3.90 -14.72
CA GLY A 131 -30.61 -2.76 -14.70
C GLY A 131 -30.05 -1.50 -15.36
N TYR A 132 -28.85 -1.57 -15.92
CA TYR A 132 -28.22 -0.56 -16.75
C TYR A 132 -27.77 -1.16 -18.07
N LYS A 133 -27.70 -0.30 -19.12
CA LYS A 133 -27.05 -0.61 -20.39
C LYS A 133 -25.73 0.16 -20.49
N SER A 134 -24.79 -0.33 -21.27
CA SER A 134 -23.51 0.34 -21.47
C SER A 134 -23.64 1.75 -22.10
N SER A 135 -24.75 1.98 -22.82
CA SER A 135 -25.08 3.29 -23.42
C SER A 135 -25.75 4.28 -22.47
N ASP A 136 -26.16 3.84 -21.29
CA ASP A 136 -26.86 4.73 -20.34
C ASP A 136 -25.92 5.85 -19.85
N PRO A 137 -26.42 7.10 -19.74
CA PRO A 137 -25.61 8.23 -19.29
C PRO A 137 -24.92 7.96 -17.94
N MET A 138 -25.59 7.28 -17.02
CA MET A 138 -25.04 6.92 -15.72
C MET A 138 -23.77 6.07 -15.84
N ILE A 139 -23.75 5.07 -16.73
CA ILE A 139 -22.60 4.20 -16.96
C ILE A 139 -21.47 4.95 -17.69
N GLN A 140 -21.83 5.87 -18.61
CA GLN A 140 -20.83 6.73 -19.25
C GLN A 140 -20.17 7.69 -18.23
N TRP A 141 -20.96 8.28 -17.33
CA TRP A 141 -20.46 9.12 -16.23
C TRP A 141 -19.63 8.33 -15.22
N TRP A 142 -20.03 7.12 -14.89
CA TRP A 142 -19.25 6.22 -14.03
C TRP A 142 -17.84 6.03 -14.62
N TRP A 143 -17.72 5.58 -15.85
CA TRP A 143 -16.41 5.35 -16.46
C TRP A 143 -15.61 6.64 -16.66
N ARG A 144 -16.28 7.78 -16.91
CA ARG A 144 -15.63 9.09 -16.91
C ARG A 144 -15.05 9.43 -15.52
N ALA A 145 -15.78 9.18 -14.45
CA ALA A 145 -15.31 9.41 -13.08
C ALA A 145 -14.12 8.51 -12.75
N VAL A 146 -14.22 7.20 -13.03
CA VAL A 146 -13.12 6.24 -12.78
C VAL A 146 -11.86 6.62 -13.56
N ARG A 147 -11.97 7.07 -14.81
CA ARG A 147 -10.82 7.55 -15.59
C ARG A 147 -10.21 8.84 -15.05
N SER A 148 -11.00 9.69 -14.38
CA SER A 148 -10.51 10.93 -13.79
C SER A 148 -9.73 10.75 -12.49
N PHE A 149 -9.80 9.57 -11.89
CA PHE A 149 -9.10 9.23 -10.65
C PHE A 149 -7.63 8.88 -10.93
N ASP A 150 -6.75 9.25 -10.00
CA ASP A 150 -5.38 8.74 -9.99
C ASP A 150 -5.33 7.26 -9.58
N GLN A 151 -4.15 6.63 -9.59
CA GLN A 151 -4.02 5.21 -9.27
C GLN A 151 -4.37 4.91 -7.81
N THR A 152 -4.09 5.84 -6.89
CA THR A 152 -4.43 5.70 -5.47
C THR A 152 -5.94 5.76 -5.26
N GLU A 153 -6.63 6.70 -5.91
CA GLU A 153 -8.09 6.82 -5.86
C GLU A 153 -8.78 5.61 -6.49
N LYS A 154 -8.25 5.11 -7.63
CA LYS A 154 -8.75 3.87 -8.25
C LYS A 154 -8.58 2.66 -7.35
N ALA A 155 -7.44 2.53 -6.66
CA ALA A 155 -7.19 1.46 -5.70
C ALA A 155 -8.18 1.52 -4.51
N LYS A 156 -8.45 2.72 -3.98
CA LYS A 156 -9.46 2.93 -2.92
C LYS A 156 -10.86 2.59 -3.40
N LEU A 157 -11.22 2.96 -4.63
CA LEU A 157 -12.51 2.62 -5.23
C LEU A 157 -12.65 1.10 -5.40
N LEU A 158 -11.63 0.45 -5.92
CA LEU A 158 -11.61 -1.01 -6.07
C LEU A 158 -11.77 -1.68 -4.70
N GLN A 159 -11.02 -1.22 -3.70
CA GLN A 159 -11.10 -1.74 -2.32
C GLN A 159 -12.49 -1.54 -1.72
N PHE A 160 -13.11 -0.38 -1.90
CA PHE A 160 -14.46 -0.12 -1.42
C PHE A 160 -15.47 -1.13 -1.98
N ILE A 161 -15.34 -1.51 -3.26
CA ILE A 161 -16.33 -2.36 -3.93
C ILE A 161 -16.02 -3.86 -3.80
N THR A 162 -14.74 -4.24 -3.74
CA THR A 162 -14.30 -5.64 -3.81
C THR A 162 -13.59 -6.13 -2.55
N GLY A 163 -13.24 -5.23 -1.63
CA GLY A 163 -12.42 -5.55 -0.45
C GLY A 163 -10.93 -5.64 -0.74
N THR A 164 -10.49 -5.57 -1.99
CA THR A 164 -9.08 -5.56 -2.38
C THR A 164 -8.70 -4.31 -3.17
N SER A 165 -7.55 -3.72 -2.87
CA SER A 165 -7.00 -2.55 -3.58
C SER A 165 -6.16 -2.92 -4.81
N LYS A 166 -5.99 -4.22 -5.08
CA LYS A 166 -5.12 -4.74 -6.14
C LYS A 166 -5.89 -5.62 -7.11
N VAL A 167 -5.50 -5.55 -8.36
CA VAL A 167 -6.01 -6.44 -9.42
C VAL A 167 -5.24 -7.76 -9.35
N PRO A 168 -5.91 -8.93 -9.45
CA PRO A 168 -5.22 -10.21 -9.59
C PRO A 168 -4.19 -10.19 -10.73
N LEU A 169 -3.14 -11.00 -10.63
CA LEU A 169 -2.10 -11.08 -11.66
C LEU A 169 -2.67 -11.45 -13.04
N GLU A 170 -3.73 -12.27 -13.05
CA GLU A 170 -4.45 -12.71 -14.24
C GLU A 170 -5.48 -11.68 -14.74
N GLY A 171 -5.58 -10.51 -14.09
CA GLY A 171 -6.46 -9.41 -14.48
C GLY A 171 -7.85 -9.42 -13.85
N PHE A 172 -8.68 -8.46 -14.25
CA PHE A 172 -10.04 -8.24 -13.73
C PHE A 172 -11.00 -9.41 -13.95
N ALA A 173 -10.75 -10.25 -14.96
CA ALA A 173 -11.55 -11.45 -15.19
C ALA A 173 -11.46 -12.45 -14.04
N HIS A 174 -10.40 -12.37 -13.23
CA HIS A 174 -10.08 -13.30 -12.15
C HIS A 174 -10.27 -12.72 -10.75
N LEU A 175 -11.00 -11.60 -10.62
CA LEU A 175 -11.40 -11.11 -9.30
C LEU A 175 -12.09 -12.20 -8.48
N GLN A 176 -11.72 -12.28 -7.20
CA GLN A 176 -12.27 -13.29 -6.29
C GLN A 176 -13.47 -12.73 -5.51
N GLY A 177 -14.48 -13.55 -5.35
CA GLY A 177 -15.63 -13.32 -4.48
C GLY A 177 -15.82 -14.49 -3.52
N VAL A 178 -16.94 -14.52 -2.81
CA VAL A 178 -17.21 -15.54 -1.79
C VAL A 178 -17.25 -16.98 -2.31
N ASN A 179 -17.58 -17.18 -3.59
CA ASN A 179 -17.70 -18.50 -4.21
C ASN A 179 -16.58 -18.77 -5.27
N GLY A 180 -15.44 -18.09 -5.18
CA GLY A 180 -14.36 -18.16 -6.16
C GLY A 180 -14.38 -16.98 -7.13
N THR A 181 -13.96 -17.19 -8.38
CA THR A 181 -13.90 -16.13 -9.39
C THR A 181 -15.26 -15.48 -9.60
N GLN A 182 -15.34 -14.17 -9.36
CA GLN A 182 -16.55 -13.38 -9.43
C GLN A 182 -16.26 -12.07 -10.18
N ARG A 183 -16.88 -11.88 -11.34
CA ARG A 183 -16.70 -10.65 -12.14
C ARG A 183 -17.21 -9.43 -11.38
N PHE A 184 -16.57 -8.30 -11.64
CA PHE A 184 -17.08 -7.01 -11.17
C PHE A 184 -18.46 -6.73 -11.77
N ASN A 185 -19.39 -6.23 -10.97
CA ASN A 185 -20.72 -5.95 -11.46
C ASN A 185 -21.33 -4.68 -10.87
N ILE A 186 -22.13 -3.98 -11.69
CA ILE A 186 -22.84 -2.76 -11.33
C ILE A 186 -24.33 -3.02 -11.44
N HIS A 187 -25.04 -2.88 -10.33
CA HIS A 187 -26.48 -2.99 -10.25
C HIS A 187 -27.12 -1.61 -10.14
N ARG A 188 -28.25 -1.44 -10.79
CA ARG A 188 -29.04 -0.22 -10.62
C ARG A 188 -29.71 -0.24 -9.27
N ALA A 189 -29.40 0.76 -8.42
CA ALA A 189 -30.10 0.99 -7.17
C ALA A 189 -31.23 2.01 -7.34
N TYR A 190 -32.22 1.94 -6.46
CA TYR A 190 -33.33 2.88 -6.41
C TYR A 190 -33.11 3.91 -5.30
N GLY A 191 -33.52 5.15 -5.55
CA GLY A 191 -33.37 6.29 -4.64
C GLY A 191 -32.18 7.18 -5.03
N GLU A 192 -32.49 8.32 -5.64
CA GLU A 192 -31.53 9.25 -6.25
C GLU A 192 -30.62 9.98 -5.24
N ASP A 193 -31.04 10.02 -3.96
CA ASP A 193 -30.28 10.68 -2.88
C ASP A 193 -29.43 9.72 -2.03
N ARG A 194 -29.43 8.44 -2.37
CA ARG A 194 -28.62 7.45 -1.65
C ARG A 194 -27.19 7.45 -2.12
N LEU A 195 -26.27 7.13 -1.19
CA LEU A 195 -24.90 6.82 -1.56
C LEU A 195 -24.82 5.52 -2.35
N PRO A 196 -23.82 5.34 -3.23
CA PRO A 196 -23.50 4.04 -3.76
C PRO A 196 -23.17 3.06 -2.63
N ALA A 197 -23.66 1.83 -2.73
CA ALA A 197 -23.38 0.79 -1.74
C ALA A 197 -22.57 -0.35 -2.38
N ALA A 198 -21.66 -0.93 -1.61
CA ALA A 198 -20.82 -2.03 -2.08
C ALA A 198 -21.14 -3.33 -1.36
N HIS A 199 -21.08 -4.44 -2.10
CA HIS A 199 -21.19 -5.80 -1.60
C HIS A 199 -19.91 -6.55 -1.96
N THR A 200 -18.90 -6.43 -1.12
CA THR A 200 -17.53 -6.86 -1.42
C THR A 200 -17.41 -8.36 -1.72
N CYS A 201 -18.19 -9.19 -1.03
CA CYS A 201 -18.21 -10.63 -1.28
C CYS A 201 -18.68 -11.01 -2.70
N PHE A 202 -19.35 -10.10 -3.41
CA PHE A 202 -19.88 -10.31 -4.76
C PHE A 202 -19.24 -9.40 -5.81
N ASN A 203 -18.22 -8.62 -5.45
CA ASN A 203 -17.61 -7.60 -6.30
C ASN A 203 -18.67 -6.68 -6.94
N GLN A 204 -19.71 -6.31 -6.16
CA GLN A 204 -20.89 -5.63 -6.64
C GLN A 204 -20.97 -4.20 -6.12
N LEU A 205 -21.30 -3.29 -7.02
CA LEU A 205 -21.67 -1.91 -6.72
C LEU A 205 -23.16 -1.71 -7.02
N ASP A 206 -23.90 -1.29 -6.03
CA ASP A 206 -25.27 -0.77 -6.18
C ASP A 206 -25.18 0.73 -6.44
N LEU A 207 -25.43 1.13 -7.70
CA LEU A 207 -25.27 2.50 -8.18
C LEU A 207 -26.65 3.14 -8.40
N PRO A 208 -27.01 4.20 -7.62
CA PRO A 208 -28.22 4.99 -7.86
C PRO A 208 -28.13 5.79 -9.18
N ALA A 209 -29.30 6.12 -9.73
CA ALA A 209 -29.39 6.99 -10.89
C ALA A 209 -29.37 8.46 -10.44
N TYR A 210 -28.22 9.12 -10.59
CA TYR A 210 -28.06 10.53 -10.26
C TYR A 210 -28.42 11.44 -11.42
N GLU A 211 -28.79 12.68 -11.12
CA GLU A 211 -29.20 13.69 -12.07
C GLU A 211 -28.06 14.30 -12.92
N SER A 212 -26.81 14.22 -12.40
CA SER A 212 -25.64 14.81 -13.03
C SER A 212 -24.36 14.03 -12.78
N TYR A 213 -23.35 14.26 -13.62
CA TYR A 213 -22.00 13.73 -13.44
C TYR A 213 -21.36 14.22 -12.12
N GLU A 214 -21.56 15.50 -11.80
CA GLU A 214 -21.02 16.14 -10.60
C GLU A 214 -21.59 15.48 -9.35
N LYS A 215 -22.90 15.20 -9.33
CA LYS A 215 -23.56 14.49 -8.22
C LYS A 215 -23.02 13.08 -8.10
N LEU A 216 -22.93 12.33 -9.20
CA LEU A 216 -22.34 10.97 -9.18
C LEU A 216 -20.94 11.00 -8.59
N ARG A 217 -20.06 11.88 -9.10
CA ARG A 217 -18.67 11.95 -8.65
C ARG A 217 -18.55 12.30 -7.16
N SER A 218 -19.34 13.26 -6.68
CA SER A 218 -19.34 13.67 -5.28
C SER A 218 -19.84 12.57 -4.35
N GLN A 219 -20.93 11.87 -4.71
CA GLN A 219 -21.48 10.77 -3.93
C GLN A 219 -20.53 9.56 -3.90
N LEU A 220 -19.83 9.31 -5.00
CA LEU A 220 -18.84 8.24 -5.08
C LEU A 220 -17.65 8.50 -4.15
N LEU A 221 -17.09 9.72 -4.18
CA LEU A 221 -15.99 10.10 -3.29
C LEU A 221 -16.41 10.05 -1.80
N LEU A 222 -17.64 10.47 -1.50
CA LEU A 222 -18.18 10.39 -0.14
C LEU A 222 -18.33 8.93 0.30
N ALA A 223 -18.89 8.05 -0.54
CA ALA A 223 -19.05 6.64 -0.23
C ALA A 223 -17.70 5.94 0.01
N MET A 224 -16.69 6.26 -0.80
CA MET A 224 -15.33 5.74 -0.62
C MET A 224 -14.72 6.18 0.71
N LYS A 225 -14.97 7.44 1.13
CA LYS A 225 -14.46 7.98 2.40
C LYS A 225 -15.14 7.30 3.59
N GLU A 226 -16.46 7.27 3.61
CA GLU A 226 -17.25 6.65 4.68
C GLU A 226 -16.99 5.12 4.77
N GLY A 227 -16.86 4.45 3.62
CA GLY A 227 -16.53 3.02 3.56
C GLY A 227 -15.14 2.70 4.09
N ALA A 228 -14.17 3.60 3.94
CA ALA A 228 -12.82 3.41 4.49
C ALA A 228 -12.80 3.47 6.02
N GLU A 229 -13.65 4.30 6.64
CA GLU A 229 -13.77 4.41 8.10
C GLU A 229 -14.49 3.20 8.72
N GLY A 230 -15.38 2.53 7.98
CA GLY A 230 -16.11 1.34 8.43
C GLY A 230 -15.32 0.03 8.41
N PHE A 231 -14.24 -0.08 7.67
CA PHE A 231 -13.37 -1.27 7.62
C PHE A 231 -12.34 -1.33 8.76
N GLY A 232 -12.28 -0.33 9.62
CA GLY A 232 -11.28 -0.23 10.68
C GLY A 232 -11.66 -0.79 12.05
N LEU A 233 -12.94 -1.11 12.32
CA LEU A 233 -13.38 -1.59 13.62
C LEU A 233 -14.64 -2.47 13.49
N ALA A 234 -14.43 -3.75 13.40
CA ALA A 234 -15.38 -4.76 13.84
C ALA A 234 -14.61 -5.92 14.49
#